data_18d44fcb05381e79e8bd58b2ff3c32fc
#
_entry.id   18d44fcb05381e79e8bd58b2ff3c32fc
#
_cell.length_a   1.000
_cell.length_b   1.000
_cell.length_c   1.000
_cell.angle_alpha   90.00
_cell.angle_beta   90.00
_cell.angle_gamma   90.00
#
_symmetry.space_group_name_H-M   'P 1'
#
loop_
_entity.id
_entity.type
_entity.pdbx_description
1 polymer ?
#
loop_
_entity_poly.entity_id
_entity_poly.type
_entity_poly.pdbx_seq_one_letter_code
_entity_poly.pdbx_strand_id
1 'polypeptide(L)'
;MLPEPFEDSRRLTGSNLYFDGTGAALETLRGLVFDDSVLLKWKQNVETARTALGWQEDRLVLRRHRTGVSLAFTAPTDQLYTATEVNEWAWWSALRIRDDDNRFHAPAHAAIWDDASALQTLRAAAKAEARPALIALMQATNSHHLPFLADDDEVTVGEGNGSRSWFVDELPAPNAV
;
A
#
# COMPACT_ATOMS: atom_id res chain seq x y z
N MET A 1 -5.21 8.36 -25.12
CA MET A 1 -4.61 7.80 -23.88
C MET A 1 -5.63 6.84 -23.33
N LEU A 2 -5.24 5.60 -23.05
CA LEU A 2 -6.14 4.61 -22.43
C LEU A 2 -6.43 5.05 -20.99
N PRO A 3 -7.63 4.83 -20.43
CA PRO A 3 -7.95 5.15 -19.05
C PRO A 3 -7.23 4.21 -18.08
N GLU A 4 -7.00 4.69 -16.87
CA GLU A 4 -6.61 3.82 -15.76
C GLU A 4 -7.78 2.92 -15.34
N PRO A 5 -7.54 1.71 -14.82
CA PRO A 5 -8.61 0.78 -14.44
C PRO A 5 -9.25 1.08 -13.08
N PHE A 6 -8.96 2.24 -12.48
CA PHE A 6 -9.47 2.67 -11.17
C PHE A 6 -9.77 4.17 -11.16
N GLU A 7 -10.62 4.62 -10.24
CA GLU A 7 -10.95 6.04 -10.04
C GLU A 7 -9.96 6.71 -9.09
N ASP A 8 -9.47 5.97 -8.09
CA ASP A 8 -8.61 6.49 -7.05
C ASP A 8 -7.69 5.39 -6.51
N SER A 9 -6.45 5.75 -6.22
CA SER A 9 -5.46 4.91 -5.54
C SER A 9 -4.73 5.76 -4.52
N ARG A 10 -4.71 5.32 -3.27
CA ARG A 10 -4.20 6.14 -2.17
C ARG A 10 -3.51 5.34 -1.08
N ARG A 11 -2.58 5.98 -0.43
CA ARG A 11 -1.95 5.53 0.81
C ARG A 11 -2.91 5.70 1.98
N LEU A 12 -2.84 4.78 2.93
CA LEU A 12 -3.53 4.83 4.22
C LEU A 12 -2.46 4.95 5.31
N THR A 13 -2.33 6.13 5.91
CA THR A 13 -1.23 6.47 6.83
C THR A 13 -1.53 6.19 8.29
N GLY A 14 -2.69 5.64 8.61
CA GLY A 14 -3.14 5.33 9.97
C GLY A 14 -4.53 4.72 9.99
N SER A 15 -5.23 4.81 11.13
CA SER A 15 -6.61 4.34 11.30
C SER A 15 -7.53 4.92 10.23
N ASN A 16 -8.29 4.06 9.56
CA ASN A 16 -9.09 4.42 8.40
C ASN A 16 -10.42 3.63 8.34
N LEU A 17 -11.18 3.77 7.25
CA LEU A 17 -12.47 3.11 7.09
C LEU A 17 -12.40 1.60 6.87
N TYR A 18 -11.23 1.05 6.57
CA TYR A 18 -11.03 -0.37 6.24
C TYR A 18 -10.43 -1.15 7.40
N PHE A 19 -9.47 -0.56 8.12
CA PHE A 19 -8.75 -1.20 9.23
C PHE A 19 -8.05 -0.16 10.11
N ASP A 20 -7.62 -0.62 11.27
CA ASP A 20 -6.73 0.16 12.13
C ASP A 20 -5.28 -0.14 11.73
N GLY A 21 -4.61 0.85 11.13
CA GLY A 21 -3.25 0.70 10.63
C GLY A 21 -2.99 1.34 9.27
N THR A 22 -1.80 1.09 8.75
CA THR A 22 -1.30 1.64 7.49
C THR A 22 -1.46 0.67 6.32
N GLY A 23 -1.52 1.18 5.09
CA GLY A 23 -1.68 0.35 3.90
C GLY A 23 -2.00 1.14 2.64
N ALA A 24 -2.70 0.48 1.71
CA ALA A 24 -3.19 1.09 0.47
C ALA A 24 -4.65 0.77 0.23
N ALA A 25 -5.35 1.68 -0.45
CA ALA A 25 -6.71 1.49 -0.93
C ALA A 25 -6.82 1.92 -2.39
N LEU A 26 -7.65 1.19 -3.14
CA LEU A 26 -7.98 1.45 -4.53
C LEU A 26 -9.50 1.41 -4.70
N GLU A 27 -10.05 2.38 -5.43
CA GLU A 27 -11.46 2.41 -5.83
C GLU A 27 -11.57 2.03 -7.30
N THR A 28 -12.32 0.99 -7.60
CA THR A 28 -12.53 0.55 -8.98
C THR A 28 -13.33 1.59 -9.79
N LEU A 29 -13.14 1.62 -11.10
CA LEU A 29 -13.91 2.47 -11.98
C LEU A 29 -15.41 2.27 -11.78
N ARG A 30 -16.14 3.38 -11.75
CA ARG A 30 -17.60 3.39 -11.64
C ARG A 30 -18.23 2.71 -12.86
N GLY A 31 -19.10 1.75 -12.57
CA GLY A 31 -19.81 1.01 -13.61
C GLY A 31 -18.97 -0.02 -14.36
N LEU A 32 -17.72 -0.25 -13.96
CA LEU A 32 -16.92 -1.34 -14.50
C LEU A 32 -17.57 -2.67 -14.15
N VAL A 33 -17.89 -3.46 -15.19
CA VAL A 33 -18.50 -4.78 -15.03
C VAL A 33 -17.39 -5.85 -14.96
N PHE A 34 -17.34 -6.55 -13.85
CA PHE A 34 -16.47 -7.71 -13.63
C PHE A 34 -17.14 -8.69 -12.67
N ASP A 35 -16.68 -9.92 -12.66
CA ASP A 35 -17.19 -10.96 -11.75
C ASP A 35 -16.26 -11.24 -10.56
N ASP A 36 -16.69 -12.14 -9.71
CA ASP A 36 -15.97 -12.49 -8.49
C ASP A 36 -14.62 -13.15 -8.75
N SER A 37 -14.39 -13.73 -9.94
CA SER A 37 -13.09 -14.32 -10.30
C SER A 37 -12.00 -13.26 -10.41
N VAL A 38 -12.34 -12.04 -10.87
CA VAL A 38 -11.42 -10.90 -10.92
C VAL A 38 -11.01 -10.48 -9.49
N LEU A 39 -11.98 -10.41 -8.57
CA LEU A 39 -11.71 -10.07 -7.18
C LEU A 39 -10.85 -11.13 -6.48
N LEU A 40 -11.12 -12.40 -6.76
CA LEU A 40 -10.31 -13.50 -6.26
C LEU A 40 -8.88 -13.42 -6.79
N LYS A 41 -8.71 -13.10 -8.07
CA LYS A 41 -7.39 -12.94 -8.70
C LYS A 41 -6.64 -11.73 -8.12
N TRP A 42 -7.31 -10.59 -7.92
CA TRP A 42 -6.71 -9.45 -7.22
C TRP A 42 -6.19 -9.85 -5.84
N LYS A 43 -7.00 -10.56 -5.04
CA LYS A 43 -6.59 -11.06 -3.73
C LYS A 43 -5.34 -11.92 -3.82
N GLN A 44 -5.31 -12.90 -4.73
CA GLN A 44 -4.14 -13.77 -4.95
C GLN A 44 -2.89 -12.98 -5.36
N ASN A 45 -3.04 -11.97 -6.22
CA ASN A 45 -1.93 -11.12 -6.65
C ASN A 45 -1.36 -10.32 -5.47
N VAL A 46 -2.22 -9.72 -4.62
CA VAL A 46 -1.79 -9.02 -3.41
C VAL A 46 -1.06 -9.96 -2.45
N GLU A 47 -1.58 -11.15 -2.18
CA GLU A 47 -0.96 -12.15 -1.32
C GLU A 47 0.41 -12.60 -1.88
N THR A 48 0.50 -12.79 -3.20
CA THR A 48 1.76 -13.11 -3.88
C THR A 48 2.79 -11.98 -3.74
N ALA A 49 2.37 -10.74 -3.94
CA ALA A 49 3.24 -9.57 -3.77
C ALA A 49 3.71 -9.44 -2.32
N ARG A 50 2.81 -9.52 -1.33
CA ARG A 50 3.17 -9.47 0.10
C ARG A 50 4.23 -10.51 0.46
N THR A 51 4.01 -11.75 0.05
CA THR A 51 5.00 -12.84 0.26
C THR A 51 6.34 -12.50 -0.39
N ALA A 52 6.31 -12.00 -1.63
CA ALA A 52 7.51 -11.65 -2.38
C ALA A 52 8.28 -10.47 -1.76
N LEU A 53 7.59 -9.51 -1.13
CA LEU A 53 8.18 -8.36 -0.46
C LEU A 53 8.56 -8.63 1.01
N GLY A 54 8.17 -9.77 1.55
CA GLY A 54 8.39 -10.12 2.96
C GLY A 54 7.48 -9.35 3.92
N TRP A 55 6.35 -8.82 3.45
CA TRP A 55 5.36 -8.16 4.28
C TRP A 55 4.56 -9.18 5.10
N GLN A 56 4.21 -8.80 6.31
CA GLN A 56 3.34 -9.66 7.12
C GLN A 56 1.93 -9.71 6.52
N GLU A 57 1.33 -10.89 6.52
CA GLU A 57 -0.07 -11.07 6.20
C GLU A 57 -0.90 -10.57 7.38
N ASP A 58 -1.62 -9.48 7.18
CA ASP A 58 -2.57 -8.96 8.16
C ASP A 58 -3.95 -8.83 7.49
N ARG A 59 -4.44 -7.63 7.24
CA ARG A 59 -5.79 -7.46 6.72
C ARG A 59 -5.80 -7.24 5.21
N LEU A 60 -6.82 -7.83 4.57
CA LEU A 60 -7.22 -7.59 3.21
C LEU A 60 -8.73 -7.36 3.21
N VAL A 61 -9.17 -6.22 2.69
CA VAL A 61 -10.57 -5.79 2.73
C VAL A 61 -11.08 -5.57 1.31
N LEU A 62 -12.22 -6.18 1.03
CA LEU A 62 -12.98 -6.00 -0.19
C LEU A 62 -14.36 -5.49 0.22
N ARG A 63 -14.70 -4.26 -0.18
CA ARG A 63 -15.97 -3.63 0.18
C ARG A 63 -16.73 -3.23 -1.07
N ARG A 64 -17.82 -3.95 -1.34
CA ARG A 64 -18.74 -3.61 -2.43
C ARG A 64 -19.62 -2.42 -2.05
N HIS A 65 -19.84 -1.55 -2.99
CA HIS A 65 -20.75 -0.42 -2.87
C HIS A 65 -21.52 -0.19 -4.19
N ARG A 66 -22.43 0.77 -4.20
CA ARG A 66 -23.35 0.98 -5.35
C ARG A 66 -22.65 1.25 -6.67
N THR A 67 -21.48 1.85 -6.65
CA THR A 67 -20.77 2.31 -7.85
C THR A 67 -19.54 1.48 -8.22
N GLY A 68 -19.10 0.57 -7.35
CA GLY A 68 -17.90 -0.23 -7.58
C GLY A 68 -17.48 -1.05 -6.36
N VAL A 69 -16.19 -1.22 -6.20
CA VAL A 69 -15.58 -1.95 -5.08
C VAL A 69 -14.37 -1.19 -4.57
N SER A 70 -14.27 -1.06 -3.25
CA SER A 70 -13.04 -0.62 -2.59
C SER A 70 -12.18 -1.85 -2.27
N LEU A 71 -10.92 -1.79 -2.65
CA LEU A 71 -9.90 -2.82 -2.49
C LEU A 71 -8.79 -2.28 -1.59
N ALA A 72 -8.65 -2.80 -0.39
CA ALA A 72 -7.66 -2.30 0.56
C ALA A 72 -6.90 -3.42 1.27
N PHE A 73 -5.66 -3.15 1.65
CA PHE A 73 -4.85 -4.07 2.44
C PHE A 73 -3.82 -3.33 3.29
N THR A 74 -3.40 -3.95 4.38
CA THR A 74 -2.36 -3.44 5.28
C THR A 74 -0.98 -3.62 4.67
N ALA A 75 -0.10 -2.63 4.90
CA ALA A 75 1.29 -2.64 4.47
C ALA A 75 2.19 -1.93 5.50
N PRO A 76 3.52 -2.16 5.46
CA PRO A 76 4.46 -1.45 6.32
C PRO A 76 4.38 0.07 6.16
N THR A 77 4.45 0.78 7.28
CA THR A 77 4.33 2.26 7.31
C THR A 77 5.39 2.97 6.48
N ASP A 78 6.55 2.35 6.31
CA ASP A 78 7.68 2.88 5.55
C ASP A 78 7.71 2.43 4.08
N GLN A 79 6.62 1.80 3.57
CA GLN A 79 6.54 1.29 2.19
C GLN A 79 5.16 1.54 1.56
N LEU A 80 4.55 2.70 1.85
CA LEU A 80 3.17 3.00 1.44
C LEU A 80 3.04 3.38 -0.04
N TYR A 81 4.06 3.98 -0.67
CA TYR A 81 4.08 4.19 -2.11
C TYR A 81 4.12 2.84 -2.84
N THR A 82 5.02 1.95 -2.43
CA THR A 82 5.06 0.58 -2.98
C THR A 82 3.74 -0.15 -2.75
N ALA A 83 3.04 0.10 -1.64
CA ALA A 83 1.74 -0.51 -1.38
C ALA A 83 0.67 -0.06 -2.38
N THR A 84 0.64 1.21 -2.78
CA THR A 84 -0.26 1.66 -3.86
C THR A 84 0.08 0.99 -5.18
N GLU A 85 1.36 0.91 -5.53
CA GLU A 85 1.83 0.24 -6.76
C GLU A 85 1.46 -1.26 -6.78
N VAL A 86 1.57 -1.95 -5.65
CA VAL A 86 1.11 -3.34 -5.50
C VAL A 86 -0.40 -3.45 -5.76
N ASN A 87 -1.21 -2.53 -5.20
CA ASN A 87 -2.65 -2.55 -5.37
C ASN A 87 -3.05 -2.31 -6.83
N GLU A 88 -2.44 -1.35 -7.48
CA GLU A 88 -2.66 -1.00 -8.89
C GLU A 88 -2.25 -2.14 -9.82
N TRP A 89 -1.05 -2.70 -9.62
CA TRP A 89 -0.59 -3.87 -10.37
C TRP A 89 -1.52 -5.08 -10.18
N ALA A 90 -1.88 -5.37 -8.92
CA ALA A 90 -2.72 -6.53 -8.61
C ALA A 90 -4.10 -6.42 -9.26
N TRP A 91 -4.68 -5.22 -9.29
CA TRP A 91 -5.97 -4.95 -9.92
C TRP A 91 -5.88 -5.00 -11.44
N TRP A 92 -4.94 -4.28 -12.04
CA TRP A 92 -4.72 -4.29 -13.48
C TRP A 92 -4.43 -5.71 -14.01
N SER A 93 -3.56 -6.45 -13.33
CA SER A 93 -3.25 -7.84 -13.68
C SER A 93 -4.46 -8.76 -13.58
N ALA A 94 -5.34 -8.55 -12.61
CA ALA A 94 -6.57 -9.33 -12.46
C ALA A 94 -7.56 -9.07 -13.62
N LEU A 95 -7.67 -7.83 -14.06
CA LEU A 95 -8.52 -7.45 -15.20
C LEU A 95 -7.99 -8.00 -16.53
N ARG A 96 -6.67 -7.96 -16.73
CA ARG A 96 -6.01 -8.38 -17.98
C ARG A 96 -6.26 -9.84 -18.35
N ILE A 97 -6.44 -10.72 -17.38
CA ILE A 97 -6.68 -12.16 -17.65
C ILE A 97 -7.96 -12.41 -18.45
N ARG A 98 -8.91 -11.47 -18.43
CA ARG A 98 -10.19 -11.58 -19.16
C ARG A 98 -10.26 -10.77 -20.44
N ASP A 99 -9.33 -9.87 -20.67
CA ASP A 99 -9.45 -8.83 -21.68
C ASP A 99 -8.24 -8.83 -22.62
N ASP A 100 -8.32 -9.62 -23.68
CA ASP A 100 -7.34 -9.58 -24.79
C ASP A 100 -7.25 -8.20 -25.47
N ASP A 101 -8.18 -7.28 -25.18
CA ASP A 101 -8.33 -5.98 -25.83
C ASP A 101 -7.52 -4.82 -25.24
N ASN A 102 -6.72 -5.03 -24.22
CA ASN A 102 -5.83 -3.99 -23.68
C ASN A 102 -6.52 -2.62 -23.41
N ARG A 103 -7.73 -2.62 -22.83
CA ARG A 103 -8.57 -1.43 -22.66
C ARG A 103 -8.07 -0.41 -21.65
N PHE A 104 -7.12 -0.79 -20.83
CA PHE A 104 -6.63 0.07 -19.75
C PHE A 104 -5.13 0.36 -19.89
N HIS A 105 -4.74 1.54 -19.43
CA HIS A 105 -3.34 1.90 -19.29
C HIS A 105 -2.71 1.03 -18.19
N ALA A 106 -1.56 0.41 -18.49
CA ALA A 106 -0.80 -0.27 -17.46
C ALA A 106 -0.24 0.77 -16.46
N PRO A 107 -0.32 0.53 -15.14
CA PRO A 107 0.37 1.37 -14.16
C PRO A 107 1.85 1.47 -14.50
N ALA A 108 2.48 2.62 -14.22
CA ALA A 108 3.83 2.94 -14.67
C ALA A 108 4.88 1.87 -14.32
N HIS A 109 4.68 1.18 -13.18
CA HIS A 109 5.56 0.10 -12.72
C HIS A 109 5.10 -1.30 -13.13
N ALA A 110 3.87 -1.45 -13.60
CA ALA A 110 3.30 -2.72 -14.06
C ALA A 110 3.27 -2.86 -15.59
N ALA A 111 3.91 -1.97 -16.33
CA ALA A 111 4.09 -2.09 -17.78
C ALA A 111 4.87 -3.35 -18.20
N ILE A 112 5.24 -4.19 -17.24
CA ILE A 112 5.96 -5.43 -17.40
C ILE A 112 4.91 -6.54 -17.52
N TRP A 113 4.84 -7.17 -18.69
CA TRP A 113 3.86 -8.20 -19.08
C TRP A 113 4.00 -9.53 -18.34
N ASP A 114 5.06 -9.69 -17.56
CA ASP A 114 5.41 -10.89 -16.83
C ASP A 114 5.39 -10.61 -15.32
N ASP A 115 4.66 -11.44 -14.59
CA ASP A 115 4.44 -11.29 -13.15
C ASP A 115 5.76 -11.35 -12.36
N ALA A 116 6.75 -12.13 -12.81
CA ALA A 116 8.04 -12.24 -12.14
C ALA A 116 8.83 -10.93 -12.22
N SER A 117 8.83 -10.29 -13.39
CA SER A 117 9.48 -8.98 -13.60
C SER A 117 8.77 -7.88 -12.82
N ALA A 118 7.43 -7.89 -12.76
CA ALA A 118 6.65 -6.97 -11.95
C ALA A 118 7.01 -7.09 -10.45
N LEU A 119 7.06 -8.30 -9.92
CA LEU A 119 7.45 -8.56 -8.53
C LEU A 119 8.90 -8.16 -8.25
N GLN A 120 9.81 -8.31 -9.22
CA GLN A 120 11.19 -7.83 -9.07
C GLN A 120 11.25 -6.30 -8.97
N THR A 121 10.48 -5.59 -9.79
CA THR A 121 10.37 -4.12 -9.76
C THR A 121 9.79 -3.65 -8.43
N LEU A 122 8.70 -4.26 -7.97
CA LEU A 122 8.07 -3.95 -6.68
C LEU A 122 9.02 -4.21 -5.50
N ARG A 123 9.84 -5.28 -5.54
CA ARG A 123 10.87 -5.52 -4.53
C ARG A 123 11.95 -4.43 -4.52
N ALA A 124 12.36 -3.97 -5.69
CA ALA A 124 13.34 -2.89 -5.78
C ALA A 124 12.75 -1.57 -5.21
N ALA A 125 11.49 -1.26 -5.53
CA ALA A 125 10.78 -0.10 -5.00
C ALA A 125 10.64 -0.18 -3.47
N ALA A 126 10.15 -1.30 -2.93
CA ALA A 126 10.01 -1.52 -1.50
C ALA A 126 11.36 -1.36 -0.76
N LYS A 127 12.43 -1.89 -1.33
CA LYS A 127 13.78 -1.75 -0.76
C LYS A 127 14.27 -0.30 -0.77
N ALA A 128 13.97 0.45 -1.83
CA ALA A 128 14.35 1.85 -1.94
C ALA A 128 13.55 2.75 -0.99
N GLU A 129 12.29 2.42 -0.75
CA GLU A 129 11.39 3.15 0.14
C GLU A 129 11.61 2.82 1.63
N ALA A 130 12.09 1.62 1.95
CA ALA A 130 12.23 1.13 3.32
C ALA A 130 13.07 2.05 4.22
N ARG A 131 12.54 2.36 5.41
CA ARG A 131 13.15 3.22 6.43
C ARG A 131 13.22 2.51 7.78
N PRO A 132 14.19 1.62 8.00
CA PRO A 132 14.29 0.82 9.22
C PRO A 132 14.35 1.66 10.52
N ALA A 133 14.94 2.86 10.46
CA ALA A 133 14.97 3.78 11.59
C ALA A 133 13.59 4.27 12.01
N LEU A 134 12.70 4.56 11.02
CA LEU A 134 11.31 4.91 11.27
C LEU A 134 10.55 3.77 11.95
N ILE A 135 10.70 2.56 11.45
CA ILE A 135 10.06 1.37 12.04
C ILE A 135 10.56 1.12 13.46
N ALA A 136 11.86 1.24 13.71
CA ALA A 136 12.43 1.08 15.04
C ALA A 136 11.91 2.13 16.02
N LEU A 137 11.80 3.40 15.60
CA LEU A 137 11.22 4.48 16.41
C LEU A 137 9.74 4.23 16.70
N MET A 138 8.95 3.84 15.70
CA MET A 138 7.55 3.49 15.87
C MET A 138 7.35 2.33 16.85
N GLN A 139 8.16 1.29 16.78
CA GLN A 139 8.11 0.17 17.71
C GLN A 139 8.47 0.59 19.15
N ALA A 140 9.50 1.42 19.32
CA ALA A 140 9.89 1.96 20.62
C ALA A 140 8.77 2.82 21.23
N THR A 141 8.17 3.73 20.47
CA THR A 141 7.05 4.57 20.92
C THR A 141 5.83 3.74 21.32
N ASN A 142 5.48 2.72 20.53
CA ASN A 142 4.37 1.81 20.83
C ASN A 142 4.63 1.04 22.13
N SER A 143 5.87 0.60 22.40
CA SER A 143 6.21 -0.11 23.64
C SER A 143 6.06 0.76 24.89
N HIS A 144 6.19 2.07 24.74
CA HIS A 144 6.01 3.07 25.80
C HIS A 144 4.61 3.73 25.79
N HIS A 145 3.70 3.26 24.93
CA HIS A 145 2.36 3.82 24.77
C HIS A 145 2.36 5.33 24.45
N LEU A 146 3.37 5.80 23.72
CA LEU A 146 3.46 7.18 23.28
C LEU A 146 2.76 7.36 21.93
N PRO A 147 2.03 8.46 21.71
CA PRO A 147 1.52 8.81 20.41
C PRO A 147 2.64 8.93 19.38
N PHE A 148 2.40 8.37 18.20
CA PHE A 148 3.30 8.40 17.06
C PHE A 148 2.55 8.88 15.83
N LEU A 149 3.01 9.95 15.23
CA LEU A 149 2.49 10.50 13.99
C LEU A 149 3.65 10.60 12.99
N ALA A 150 3.45 10.10 11.79
CA ALA A 150 4.41 10.22 10.71
C ALA A 150 3.69 10.62 9.43
N ASP A 151 4.28 11.56 8.70
CA ASP A 151 3.94 11.88 7.32
C ASP A 151 5.16 11.66 6.41
N ASP A 152 5.15 12.25 5.22
CA ASP A 152 6.21 12.04 4.23
C ASP A 152 7.57 12.62 4.67
N ASP A 153 7.57 13.70 5.43
CA ASP A 153 8.75 14.50 5.75
C ASP A 153 9.07 14.53 7.25
N GLU A 154 8.06 14.38 8.11
CA GLU A 154 8.20 14.63 9.55
C GLU A 154 7.59 13.51 10.38
N VAL A 155 8.24 13.23 11.51
CA VAL A 155 7.76 12.30 12.54
C VAL A 155 7.64 13.05 13.86
N THR A 156 6.49 12.90 14.52
CA THR A 156 6.21 13.46 15.85
C THR A 156 5.92 12.34 16.85
N VAL A 157 6.59 12.38 18.00
CA VAL A 157 6.38 11.46 19.12
C VAL A 157 5.95 12.23 20.36
N GLY A 158 4.93 11.72 21.08
CA GLY A 158 4.42 12.30 22.31
C GLY A 158 3.27 13.29 22.08
N GLU A 159 2.82 13.94 23.17
CA GLU A 159 1.69 14.87 23.17
C GLU A 159 2.04 16.21 23.83
N GLY A 160 1.43 17.28 23.33
CA GLY A 160 1.50 18.62 23.92
C GLY A 160 2.93 19.13 24.08
N ASN A 161 3.27 19.70 25.23
CA ASN A 161 4.60 20.26 25.51
C ASN A 161 5.73 19.22 25.61
N GLY A 162 5.37 17.92 25.66
CA GLY A 162 6.33 16.81 25.68
C GLY A 162 6.58 16.21 24.30
N SER A 163 5.89 16.69 23.25
CA SER A 163 6.11 16.18 21.91
C SER A 163 7.44 16.62 21.34
N ARG A 164 8.04 15.77 20.53
CA ARG A 164 9.23 16.05 19.73
C ARG A 164 9.03 15.64 18.30
N SER A 165 9.50 16.46 17.37
CA SER A 165 9.46 16.20 15.94
C SER A 165 10.86 16.11 15.36
N TRP A 166 11.01 15.29 14.34
CA TRP A 166 12.22 15.12 13.54
C TRP A 166 11.86 15.01 12.07
N PHE A 167 12.74 15.45 11.20
CA PHE A 167 12.65 15.07 9.80
C PHE A 167 12.92 13.57 9.65
N VAL A 168 12.20 12.91 8.74
CA VAL A 168 12.27 11.46 8.54
C VAL A 168 13.69 11.00 8.19
N ASP A 169 14.48 11.86 7.53
CA ASP A 169 15.87 11.58 7.18
C ASP A 169 16.89 11.84 8.32
N GLU A 170 16.42 12.45 9.43
CA GLU A 170 17.25 12.83 10.59
C GLU A 170 16.78 12.17 11.90
N LEU A 171 16.20 10.97 11.80
CA LEU A 171 15.65 10.27 12.96
C LEU A 171 16.76 9.92 13.96
N PRO A 172 16.49 10.08 15.28
CA PRO A 172 17.44 9.68 16.30
C PRO A 172 17.68 8.18 16.29
N ALA A 173 18.88 7.76 16.69
CA ALA A 173 19.14 6.35 16.90
C ALA A 173 18.19 5.78 17.98
N PRO A 174 17.73 4.52 17.89
CA PRO A 174 16.74 3.93 18.81
C PRO A 174 17.13 4.00 20.28
N ASN A 175 18.41 4.16 20.59
CA ASN A 175 18.96 4.25 21.97
C ASN A 175 19.06 5.69 22.49
N ALA A 176 18.57 6.69 21.74
CA ALA A 176 18.64 8.11 22.09
C ALA A 176 17.29 8.70 22.53
N VAL A 177 16.27 7.87 22.70
CA VAL A 177 14.90 8.24 23.12
C VAL A 177 14.66 7.81 24.56
#